data_522aa81089fd7250126dc436c533a05c
#
_entry.id   522aa81089fd7250126dc436c533a05c
#
_cell.length_a   1.000
_cell.length_b   1.000
_cell.length_c   1.000
_cell.angle_alpha   90.00
_cell.angle_beta   90.00
_cell.angle_gamma   90.00
#
_symmetry.space_group_name_H-M   'P 1'
#
loop_
_entity.id
_entity.type
_entity.pdbx_description
1 polymer ?
#
loop_
_entity_poly.entity_id
_entity_poly.type
_entity_poly.pdbx_seq_one_letter_code
_entity_poly.pdbx_strand_id
1 'polypeptide(L)'
;TLAMNTSFDLNNATISVNPVKTAYGYTGSVRDFKQGITGGVASYGDYAYYGDDTGILQCVDMNTMQAVWAIDLGESMMCTPALETEEDGGVYLYTGTALGKTGRSAQIRLLKIDALTGDIVWECQSAIKGKYASKDAKAGSYAGVMASPLVGEGEINDLIIFNVNHVELDDKSICAVVYALDKATGEEVWNQPLDVDSKSSPIGLYQRDGKSYIVMGDDGGTLRLMDGFSGTTLSTLNLGSAIQASPAAYGNEIVVGTTGGMLYFVELK
;
A
#
# COMPACT_ATOMS: atom_id res chain seq x y z
N THR A 1 12.14 17.85 1.75
CA THR A 1 12.06 17.33 3.12
C THR A 1 11.71 18.48 4.04
N LEU A 2 10.89 18.24 5.04
CA LEU A 2 10.57 19.16 6.10
C LEU A 2 11.26 18.64 7.36
N ALA A 3 12.38 19.21 7.72
CA ALA A 3 12.93 18.99 9.05
C ALA A 3 12.12 19.85 10.03
N MET A 4 11.57 19.23 11.05
CA MET A 4 10.79 19.93 12.06
C MET A 4 11.56 19.90 13.38
N ASN A 5 11.88 21.08 13.90
CA ASN A 5 12.28 21.21 15.28
C ASN A 5 11.03 21.46 16.11
N THR A 6 10.65 20.48 16.94
CA THR A 6 9.45 20.53 17.77
C THR A 6 9.84 20.69 19.23
N SER A 7 9.26 21.69 19.90
CA SER A 7 9.27 21.75 21.36
C SER A 7 7.85 21.56 21.89
N PHE A 8 7.69 20.74 22.91
CA PHE A 8 6.42 20.51 23.58
C PHE A 8 6.45 21.07 24.99
N ASP A 9 5.57 22.03 25.26
CA ASP A 9 5.39 22.58 26.61
C ASP A 9 4.19 21.91 27.29
N LEU A 10 4.48 21.04 28.22
CA LEU A 10 3.46 20.29 28.98
C LEU A 10 2.56 21.21 29.84
N ASN A 11 3.05 22.39 30.26
CA ASN A 11 2.28 23.31 31.11
C ASN A 11 1.22 24.07 30.30
N ASN A 12 1.51 24.36 29.06
CA ASN A 12 0.65 25.15 28.17
C ASN A 12 0.00 24.28 27.08
N ALA A 13 0.32 22.99 27.00
CA ALA A 13 -0.10 22.07 25.96
C ALA A 13 0.13 22.62 24.53
N THR A 14 1.19 23.41 24.34
CA THR A 14 1.53 23.99 23.06
C THR A 14 2.66 23.23 22.39
N ILE A 15 2.50 22.92 21.11
CA ILE A 15 3.55 22.38 20.25
C ILE A 15 4.04 23.52 19.37
N SER A 16 5.31 23.90 19.55
CA SER A 16 5.95 24.83 18.64
C SER A 16 6.67 24.06 17.55
N VAL A 17 6.34 24.34 16.30
CA VAL A 17 6.97 23.74 15.12
C VAL A 17 7.77 24.83 14.41
N ASN A 18 9.05 24.61 14.26
CA ASN A 18 9.92 25.48 13.47
C ASN A 18 10.43 24.69 12.24
N PRO A 19 9.68 24.70 11.13
CA PRO A 19 10.02 23.89 9.98
C PRO A 19 11.20 24.50 9.21
N VAL A 20 12.20 23.69 8.91
CA VAL A 20 13.22 23.99 7.90
C VAL A 20 12.83 23.29 6.61
N LYS A 21 12.60 24.07 5.55
CA LYS A 21 12.27 23.52 4.24
C LYS A 21 13.55 23.18 3.49
N THR A 22 13.77 21.89 3.23
CA THR A 22 14.73 21.41 2.26
C THR A 22 13.97 20.72 1.14
N ALA A 23 14.31 20.97 -0.11
CA ALA A 23 13.64 20.38 -1.26
C ALA A 23 14.62 19.52 -2.06
N TYR A 24 14.22 18.31 -2.38
CA TYR A 24 14.86 17.45 -3.34
C TYR A 24 14.02 17.43 -4.61
N GLY A 25 14.65 17.65 -5.76
CA GLY A 25 13.99 17.58 -7.05
C GLY A 25 14.86 16.84 -8.05
N TYR A 26 14.22 16.07 -8.91
CA TYR A 26 14.86 15.36 -9.99
C TYR A 26 14.03 15.49 -11.27
N THR A 27 14.67 15.43 -12.42
CA THR A 27 13.98 15.34 -13.69
C THR A 27 13.89 13.87 -14.06
N GLY A 28 12.70 13.35 -13.98
CA GLY A 28 12.44 11.96 -14.36
C GLY A 28 12.39 11.79 -15.84
N SER A 29 12.34 10.58 -16.15
CA SER A 29 12.56 9.88 -17.37
C SER A 29 11.73 10.31 -18.59
N VAL A 30 12.15 9.77 -19.66
CA VAL A 30 11.78 9.66 -21.06
C VAL A 30 10.31 9.32 -21.37
N ARG A 31 9.44 9.16 -20.38
CA ARG A 31 8.03 8.79 -20.62
C ARG A 31 7.17 10.05 -20.61
N ASP A 32 6.24 10.15 -21.58
CA ASP A 32 5.27 11.25 -21.75
C ASP A 32 4.25 11.39 -20.59
N PHE A 33 4.69 11.22 -19.35
CA PHE A 33 3.85 11.37 -18.17
C PHE A 33 4.22 12.64 -17.40
N LYS A 34 3.22 13.27 -16.84
CA LYS A 34 3.46 14.24 -15.78
C LYS A 34 4.04 13.46 -14.60
N GLN A 35 5.25 13.79 -14.24
CA GLN A 35 5.91 13.27 -13.07
C GLN A 35 5.19 13.80 -11.83
N GLY A 36 4.65 12.89 -11.02
CA GLY A 36 3.99 13.18 -9.76
C GLY A 36 4.40 12.14 -8.72
N ILE A 37 4.36 12.51 -7.45
CA ILE A 37 4.51 11.60 -6.33
C ILE A 37 3.11 11.50 -5.72
N THR A 38 2.39 10.43 -6.03
CA THR A 38 1.01 10.23 -5.62
C THR A 38 0.92 9.35 -4.38
N GLY A 39 1.84 8.40 -4.24
CA GLY A 39 1.99 7.55 -3.05
C GLY A 39 2.58 8.31 -1.86
N GLY A 40 2.48 7.73 -0.69
CA GLY A 40 3.15 8.24 0.51
C GLY A 40 4.64 7.91 0.53
N VAL A 41 5.31 8.36 1.57
CA VAL A 41 6.74 8.15 1.80
C VAL A 41 6.91 7.21 2.99
N ALA A 42 7.65 6.12 2.81
CA ALA A 42 8.16 5.30 3.91
C ALA A 42 9.51 5.85 4.39
N SER A 43 9.87 5.60 5.63
CA SER A 43 11.17 6.05 6.16
C SER A 43 11.78 5.03 7.11
N TYR A 44 13.11 4.91 7.07
CA TYR A 44 13.89 4.11 7.98
C TYR A 44 15.20 4.84 8.32
N GLY A 45 15.42 5.12 9.59
CA GLY A 45 16.54 5.95 10.02
C GLY A 45 16.55 7.29 9.31
N ASP A 46 17.63 7.59 8.62
CA ASP A 46 17.82 8.83 7.86
C ASP A 46 17.37 8.73 6.39
N TYR A 47 16.73 7.63 5.99
CA TYR A 47 16.34 7.38 4.61
C TYR A 47 14.84 7.53 4.40
N ALA A 48 14.47 8.09 3.25
CA ALA A 48 13.09 8.20 2.76
C ALA A 48 12.93 7.43 1.44
N TYR A 49 11.84 6.66 1.32
CA TYR A 49 11.54 5.81 0.17
C TYR A 49 10.20 6.21 -0.42
N TYR A 50 10.18 6.44 -1.72
CA TYR A 50 8.94 6.77 -2.44
C TYR A 50 9.07 6.45 -3.92
N GLY A 51 7.92 6.20 -4.53
CA GLY A 51 7.80 6.02 -5.96
C GLY A 51 7.07 7.18 -6.63
N ASP A 52 7.22 7.29 -7.93
CA ASP A 52 6.53 8.29 -8.73
C ASP A 52 5.65 7.69 -9.83
N ASP A 53 4.86 8.56 -10.48
CA ASP A 53 3.94 8.16 -11.56
C ASP A 53 4.67 7.70 -12.82
N THR A 54 5.99 7.89 -12.92
CA THR A 54 6.81 7.39 -14.05
C THR A 54 7.39 6.00 -13.78
N GLY A 55 7.28 5.50 -12.56
CA GLY A 55 7.75 4.18 -12.15
C GLY A 55 9.14 4.16 -11.54
N ILE A 56 9.65 5.32 -11.15
CA ILE A 56 10.93 5.39 -10.45
C ILE A 56 10.71 5.28 -8.94
N LEU A 57 11.24 4.24 -8.33
CA LEU A 57 11.35 4.10 -6.88
C LEU A 57 12.72 4.60 -6.43
N GLN A 58 12.76 5.40 -5.38
CA GLN A 58 13.99 6.03 -4.89
C GLN A 58 14.16 5.90 -3.39
N CYS A 59 15.43 5.80 -2.98
CA CYS A 59 15.89 6.07 -1.63
C CYS A 59 16.64 7.40 -1.60
N VAL A 60 16.27 8.27 -0.69
CA VAL A 60 16.90 9.58 -0.49
C VAL A 60 17.39 9.68 0.95
N ASP A 61 18.65 10.03 1.13
CA ASP A 61 19.22 10.43 2.42
C ASP A 61 18.64 11.79 2.83
N MET A 62 17.92 11.85 3.93
CA MET A 62 17.22 13.04 4.40
C MET A 62 18.17 14.10 4.99
N ASN A 63 19.40 13.73 5.39
CA ASN A 63 20.38 14.67 5.90
C ASN A 63 21.10 15.39 4.78
N THR A 64 21.48 14.67 3.74
CA THR A 64 22.21 15.21 2.60
C THR A 64 21.31 15.66 1.46
N MET A 65 20.07 15.18 1.43
CA MET A 65 19.12 15.35 0.33
C MET A 65 19.67 14.84 -1.01
N GLN A 66 20.40 13.74 -0.96
CA GLN A 66 20.94 13.06 -2.14
C GLN A 66 20.23 11.72 -2.33
N ALA A 67 20.02 11.32 -3.59
CA ALA A 67 19.60 9.98 -3.89
C ALA A 67 20.70 8.98 -3.51
N VAL A 68 20.33 7.96 -2.76
CA VAL A 68 21.21 6.83 -2.43
C VAL A 68 21.15 5.82 -3.55
N TRP A 69 19.91 5.47 -3.95
CA TRP A 69 19.66 4.63 -5.11
C TRP A 69 18.33 5.00 -5.77
N ALA A 70 18.17 4.61 -7.04
CA ALA A 70 16.93 4.73 -7.79
C ALA A 70 16.80 3.57 -8.77
N ILE A 71 15.59 3.00 -8.87
CA ILE A 71 15.28 1.89 -9.78
C ILE A 71 14.06 2.23 -10.62
N ASP A 72 14.08 1.84 -11.90
CA ASP A 72 12.94 1.98 -12.82
C ASP A 72 12.14 0.68 -12.83
N LEU A 73 10.93 0.70 -12.28
CA LEU A 73 10.02 -0.43 -12.22
C LEU A 73 9.14 -0.55 -13.49
N GLY A 74 9.23 0.39 -14.38
CA GLY A 74 8.55 0.32 -15.68
C GLY A 74 7.11 0.82 -15.70
N GLU A 75 6.38 0.78 -14.62
CA GLU A 75 5.00 1.24 -14.47
C GLU A 75 4.87 2.14 -13.25
N SER A 76 3.83 2.97 -13.24
CA SER A 76 3.55 3.93 -12.16
C SER A 76 3.56 3.29 -10.78
N MET A 77 3.99 4.02 -9.77
CA MET A 77 3.91 3.65 -8.37
C MET A 77 2.96 4.60 -7.64
N MET A 78 1.88 4.05 -7.10
CA MET A 78 0.81 4.83 -6.47
C MET A 78 0.62 4.50 -4.99
N CYS A 79 1.13 3.36 -4.53
CA CYS A 79 1.09 2.98 -3.12
C CYS A 79 2.29 3.53 -2.33
N THR A 80 2.10 3.71 -1.04
CA THR A 80 3.22 3.87 -0.10
C THR A 80 3.89 2.50 0.07
N PRO A 81 5.22 2.36 -0.13
CA PRO A 81 5.90 1.12 0.17
C PRO A 81 5.71 0.73 1.64
N ALA A 82 5.39 -0.53 1.92
CA ALA A 82 5.43 -1.05 3.28
C ALA A 82 6.88 -1.40 3.63
N LEU A 83 7.29 -1.10 4.87
CA LEU A 83 8.65 -1.32 5.35
C LEU A 83 8.64 -2.36 6.46
N GLU A 84 9.58 -3.28 6.41
CA GLU A 84 9.83 -4.28 7.44
C GLU A 84 11.31 -4.29 7.82
N THR A 85 11.56 -4.46 9.11
CA THR A 85 12.90 -4.79 9.62
C THR A 85 12.84 -6.21 10.16
N GLU A 86 13.61 -7.12 9.55
CA GLU A 86 13.70 -8.51 9.99
C GLU A 86 14.63 -8.68 11.19
N GLU A 87 14.50 -9.80 11.90
CA GLU A 87 15.31 -10.09 13.11
C GLU A 87 16.80 -10.14 12.88
N ASP A 88 17.25 -10.49 11.67
CA ASP A 88 18.64 -10.52 11.27
C ASP A 88 19.22 -9.11 10.96
N GLY A 89 18.38 -8.09 11.04
CA GLY A 89 18.71 -6.70 10.73
C GLY A 89 18.52 -6.31 9.27
N GLY A 90 18.02 -7.19 8.42
CA GLY A 90 17.60 -6.87 7.06
C GLY A 90 16.44 -5.86 7.06
N VAL A 91 16.48 -4.92 6.14
CA VAL A 91 15.44 -3.89 5.97
C VAL A 91 14.87 -4.00 4.57
N TYR A 92 13.58 -4.20 4.47
CA TYR A 92 12.94 -4.49 3.19
C TYR A 92 11.75 -3.58 2.93
N LEU A 93 11.52 -3.29 1.64
CA LEU A 93 10.35 -2.60 1.13
C LEU A 93 9.49 -3.58 0.35
N TYR A 94 8.19 -3.55 0.61
CA TYR A 94 7.20 -4.26 -0.20
C TYR A 94 6.39 -3.23 -0.95
N THR A 95 6.27 -3.41 -2.26
CA THR A 95 5.58 -2.47 -3.14
C THR A 95 5.02 -3.16 -4.37
N GLY A 96 4.20 -2.43 -5.12
CA GLY A 96 3.68 -2.92 -6.38
C GLY A 96 3.44 -1.80 -7.38
N THR A 97 3.35 -2.18 -8.65
CA THR A 97 3.12 -1.24 -9.74
C THR A 97 1.63 -1.02 -10.01
N ALA A 98 1.32 0.09 -10.66
CA ALA A 98 -0.01 0.45 -11.11
C ALA A 98 0.03 0.96 -12.55
N LEU A 99 -1.04 0.72 -13.30
CA LEU A 99 -1.14 1.21 -14.68
C LEU A 99 -1.73 2.61 -14.69
N GLY A 100 -0.92 3.58 -15.09
CA GLY A 100 -1.31 5.00 -15.16
C GLY A 100 -2.00 5.43 -16.45
N LYS A 101 -2.16 4.56 -17.46
CA LYS A 101 -2.75 4.92 -18.78
C LYS A 101 -4.01 4.14 -19.11
N THR A 102 -4.99 4.89 -19.64
CA THR A 102 -6.26 4.35 -20.15
C THR A 102 -6.08 3.39 -21.32
N GLY A 103 -6.82 2.28 -21.30
CA GLY A 103 -6.92 1.33 -22.42
C GLY A 103 -5.73 0.39 -22.59
N ARG A 104 -4.81 0.35 -21.63
CA ARG A 104 -3.65 -0.54 -21.62
C ARG A 104 -3.87 -1.73 -20.70
N SER A 105 -3.32 -2.88 -21.09
CA SER A 105 -3.11 -4.02 -20.21
C SER A 105 -1.63 -4.23 -20.03
N ALA A 106 -1.18 -4.48 -18.82
CA ALA A 106 0.22 -4.83 -18.53
C ALA A 106 0.30 -5.73 -17.29
N GLN A 107 1.46 -6.30 -17.09
CA GLN A 107 1.80 -7.05 -15.90
C GLN A 107 1.86 -6.10 -14.69
N ILE A 108 1.13 -6.42 -13.64
CA ILE A 108 1.31 -5.79 -12.33
C ILE A 108 2.41 -6.55 -11.61
N ARG A 109 3.40 -5.81 -11.13
CA ARG A 109 4.54 -6.35 -10.41
C ARG A 109 4.31 -6.17 -8.91
N LEU A 110 4.51 -7.23 -8.13
CA LEU A 110 4.57 -7.20 -6.67
C LEU A 110 5.98 -7.57 -6.27
N LEU A 111 6.62 -6.79 -5.42
CA LEU A 111 8.06 -6.83 -5.22
C LEU A 111 8.43 -6.75 -3.73
N LYS A 112 9.51 -7.46 -3.38
CA LYS A 112 10.34 -7.21 -2.19
C LYS A 112 11.67 -6.63 -2.63
N ILE A 113 12.11 -5.56 -2.00
CA ILE A 113 13.31 -4.81 -2.37
C ILE A 113 14.13 -4.60 -1.11
N ASP A 114 15.43 -4.84 -1.17
CA ASP A 114 16.35 -4.45 -0.11
C ASP A 114 16.36 -2.92 0.00
N ALA A 115 15.97 -2.40 1.16
CA ALA A 115 15.82 -0.97 1.36
C ALA A 115 17.16 -0.21 1.35
N LEU A 116 18.26 -0.87 1.70
CA LEU A 116 19.57 -0.24 1.78
C LEU A 116 20.29 -0.20 0.42
N THR A 117 20.07 -1.20 -0.43
CA THR A 117 20.79 -1.32 -1.72
C THR A 117 19.93 -0.99 -2.94
N GLY A 118 18.59 -1.14 -2.84
CA GLY A 118 17.66 -1.05 -3.97
C GLY A 118 17.57 -2.32 -4.80
N ASP A 119 18.23 -3.41 -4.39
CA ASP A 119 18.18 -4.68 -5.12
C ASP A 119 16.79 -5.33 -4.97
N ILE A 120 16.27 -5.83 -6.07
CA ILE A 120 15.02 -6.60 -6.05
C ILE A 120 15.34 -7.99 -5.47
N VAL A 121 14.81 -8.28 -4.28
CA VAL A 121 14.99 -9.58 -3.61
C VAL A 121 14.15 -10.64 -4.31
N TRP A 122 12.89 -10.31 -4.57
CA TRP A 122 11.99 -11.12 -5.40
C TRP A 122 10.92 -10.28 -6.08
N GLU A 123 10.40 -10.82 -7.16
CA GLU A 123 9.19 -10.40 -7.86
C GLU A 123 8.22 -11.58 -7.91
N CYS A 124 6.95 -11.35 -7.59
CA CYS A 124 5.92 -12.37 -7.63
C CYS A 124 5.86 -13.03 -9.02
N GLN A 125 5.92 -14.36 -9.03
CA GLN A 125 5.93 -15.15 -10.28
C GLN A 125 4.54 -15.30 -10.91
N SER A 126 3.47 -15.05 -10.15
CA SER A 126 2.11 -15.08 -10.67
C SER A 126 1.91 -13.99 -11.74
N ALA A 127 1.34 -14.37 -12.87
CA ALA A 127 1.08 -13.45 -13.96
C ALA A 127 -0.16 -12.59 -13.66
N ILE A 128 0.00 -11.54 -12.86
CA ILE A 128 -1.07 -10.62 -12.48
C ILE A 128 -1.27 -9.60 -13.58
N LYS A 129 -2.30 -9.82 -14.40
CA LYS A 129 -2.59 -8.95 -15.54
C LYS A 129 -3.54 -7.83 -15.15
N GLY A 130 -3.01 -6.62 -15.04
CA GLY A 130 -3.82 -5.43 -14.86
C GLY A 130 -4.49 -4.99 -16.15
N LYS A 131 -5.74 -4.58 -16.05
CA LYS A 131 -6.48 -4.00 -17.18
C LYS A 131 -7.13 -2.69 -16.77
N TYR A 132 -6.64 -1.63 -17.33
CA TYR A 132 -7.24 -0.32 -17.09
C TYR A 132 -8.70 -0.29 -17.59
N ALA A 133 -9.59 0.24 -16.79
CA ALA A 133 -10.98 0.40 -17.18
C ALA A 133 -11.12 1.25 -18.46
N SER A 134 -12.20 1.04 -19.21
CA SER A 134 -12.47 1.71 -20.50
C SER A 134 -12.41 3.24 -20.38
N LYS A 135 -12.36 3.92 -21.52
CA LYS A 135 -12.37 5.41 -21.61
C LYS A 135 -13.54 6.08 -20.86
N ASP A 136 -14.59 5.32 -20.59
CA ASP A 136 -15.79 5.77 -19.87
C ASP A 136 -15.71 5.53 -18.37
N ALA A 137 -14.63 4.93 -17.86
CA ALA A 137 -14.43 4.76 -16.45
C ALA A 137 -14.25 6.12 -15.76
N LYS A 138 -14.86 6.27 -14.60
CA LYS A 138 -14.69 7.47 -13.76
C LYS A 138 -13.20 7.73 -13.53
N ALA A 139 -12.81 9.01 -13.59
CA ALA A 139 -11.44 9.40 -13.26
C ALA A 139 -11.05 8.81 -11.90
N GLY A 140 -9.91 8.10 -11.85
CA GLY A 140 -9.42 7.45 -10.63
C GLY A 140 -9.56 5.93 -10.58
N SER A 141 -10.05 5.29 -11.64
CA SER A 141 -10.02 3.82 -11.77
C SER A 141 -8.68 3.38 -12.35
N TYR A 142 -7.75 2.98 -11.51
CA TYR A 142 -6.43 2.51 -11.91
C TYR A 142 -6.33 1.01 -11.67
N ALA A 143 -5.64 0.30 -12.57
CA ALA A 143 -5.27 -1.09 -12.34
C ALA A 143 -3.97 -1.16 -11.55
N GLY A 144 -3.89 -2.10 -10.61
CA GLY A 144 -2.67 -2.35 -9.84
C GLY A 144 -2.78 -1.97 -8.37
N VAL A 145 -1.62 -1.78 -7.75
CA VAL A 145 -1.50 -1.55 -6.31
C VAL A 145 -1.64 -0.06 -6.00
N MET A 146 -2.73 0.29 -5.31
CA MET A 146 -3.06 1.66 -4.92
C MET A 146 -2.90 1.89 -3.42
N ALA A 147 -2.97 0.83 -2.64
CA ALA A 147 -2.93 0.82 -1.19
C ALA A 147 -1.59 0.25 -0.70
N SER A 148 -1.12 0.70 0.46
CA SER A 148 0.07 0.11 1.08
C SER A 148 -0.17 -1.36 1.39
N PRO A 149 0.79 -2.25 1.09
CA PRO A 149 0.70 -3.65 1.49
C PRO A 149 0.67 -3.78 3.02
N LEU A 150 0.05 -4.85 3.52
CA LEU A 150 0.09 -5.22 4.92
C LEU A 150 1.21 -6.24 5.16
N VAL A 151 2.20 -5.86 5.95
CA VAL A 151 3.19 -6.79 6.50
C VAL A 151 2.50 -7.59 7.60
N GLY A 152 2.41 -8.89 7.43
CA GLY A 152 1.77 -9.78 8.40
C GLY A 152 2.58 -9.89 9.69
N GLU A 153 1.85 -10.13 10.78
CA GLU A 153 2.37 -10.41 12.12
C GLU A 153 1.64 -11.60 12.73
N GLY A 154 2.13 -12.14 13.83
CA GLY A 154 1.49 -13.27 14.52
C GLY A 154 1.38 -14.51 13.64
N GLU A 155 0.18 -15.07 13.49
CA GLU A 155 -0.08 -16.28 12.69
C GLU A 155 0.24 -16.09 11.19
N ILE A 156 0.19 -14.85 10.69
CA ILE A 156 0.49 -14.50 9.30
C ILE A 156 1.83 -13.76 9.16
N ASN A 157 2.74 -13.95 10.11
CA ASN A 157 4.06 -13.30 10.10
C ASN A 157 4.86 -13.57 8.82
N ASP A 158 4.65 -14.69 8.18
CA ASP A 158 5.36 -15.05 6.95
C ASP A 158 4.69 -14.51 5.68
N LEU A 159 3.58 -13.74 5.82
CA LEU A 159 2.80 -13.25 4.70
C LEU A 159 2.95 -11.73 4.51
N ILE A 160 2.94 -11.34 3.24
CA ILE A 160 2.71 -9.96 2.79
C ILE A 160 1.41 -9.91 1.98
N ILE A 161 0.51 -8.98 2.34
CA ILE A 161 -0.82 -8.90 1.74
C ILE A 161 -0.90 -7.67 0.83
N PHE A 162 -1.23 -7.90 -0.44
CA PHE A 162 -1.43 -6.86 -1.44
C PHE A 162 -2.90 -6.80 -1.85
N ASN A 163 -3.44 -5.59 -2.00
CA ASN A 163 -4.69 -5.36 -2.69
C ASN A 163 -4.39 -4.82 -4.10
N VAL A 164 -4.86 -5.53 -5.12
CA VAL A 164 -4.59 -5.22 -6.53
C VAL A 164 -5.92 -4.98 -7.24
N ASN A 165 -6.12 -3.79 -7.77
CA ASN A 165 -7.34 -3.41 -8.46
C ASN A 165 -7.29 -3.76 -9.95
N HIS A 166 -8.46 -3.99 -10.56
CA HIS A 166 -8.65 -4.23 -11.99
C HIS A 166 -7.76 -5.35 -12.57
N VAL A 167 -7.73 -6.49 -11.91
CA VAL A 167 -7.07 -7.71 -12.38
C VAL A 167 -7.97 -8.41 -13.41
N GLU A 168 -7.44 -8.73 -14.58
CA GLU A 168 -8.11 -9.58 -15.58
C GLU A 168 -7.91 -11.05 -15.18
N LEU A 169 -8.98 -11.72 -14.80
CA LEU A 169 -8.97 -13.15 -14.50
C LEU A 169 -8.97 -14.01 -15.77
N ASP A 170 -8.82 -15.32 -15.63
CA ASP A 170 -8.77 -16.29 -16.77
C ASP A 170 -10.05 -16.29 -17.60
N ASP A 171 -11.21 -16.10 -16.96
CA ASP A 171 -12.52 -15.98 -17.61
C ASP A 171 -12.77 -14.62 -18.26
N LYS A 172 -11.77 -13.72 -18.26
CA LYS A 172 -11.82 -12.35 -18.77
C LYS A 172 -12.65 -11.37 -17.94
N SER A 173 -13.18 -11.79 -16.82
CA SER A 173 -13.74 -10.84 -15.84
C SER A 173 -12.64 -9.95 -15.25
N ILE A 174 -13.05 -8.77 -14.76
CA ILE A 174 -12.13 -7.80 -14.15
C ILE A 174 -12.65 -7.53 -12.75
N CYS A 175 -11.79 -7.71 -11.76
CA CYS A 175 -12.11 -7.45 -10.37
C CYS A 175 -10.87 -6.98 -9.60
N ALA A 176 -11.07 -6.52 -8.37
CA ALA A 176 -9.98 -6.41 -7.42
C ALA A 176 -9.65 -7.79 -6.84
N VAL A 177 -8.40 -8.02 -6.50
CA VAL A 177 -7.94 -9.26 -5.88
C VAL A 177 -7.00 -8.93 -4.72
N VAL A 178 -7.25 -9.56 -3.57
CA VAL A 178 -6.31 -9.55 -2.47
C VAL A 178 -5.39 -10.75 -2.64
N TYR A 179 -4.09 -10.52 -2.65
CA TYR A 179 -3.05 -11.55 -2.73
C TYR A 179 -2.30 -11.62 -1.42
N ALA A 180 -2.10 -12.82 -0.90
CA ALA A 180 -1.11 -13.10 0.12
C ALA A 180 0.06 -13.83 -0.49
N LEU A 181 1.24 -13.28 -0.32
CA LEU A 181 2.49 -13.87 -0.78
C LEU A 181 3.36 -14.24 0.43
N ASP A 182 4.11 -15.30 0.28
CA ASP A 182 5.18 -15.65 1.23
C ASP A 182 6.29 -14.58 1.19
N LYS A 183 6.64 -14.02 2.33
CA LYS A 183 7.62 -12.92 2.42
C LYS A 183 9.04 -13.32 2.03
N ALA A 184 9.39 -14.59 2.18
CA ALA A 184 10.73 -15.07 1.85
C ALA A 184 10.89 -15.32 0.34
N THR A 185 9.85 -15.84 -0.33
CA THR A 185 9.95 -16.33 -1.71
C THR A 185 9.20 -15.49 -2.73
N GLY A 186 8.17 -14.73 -2.30
CA GLY A 186 7.25 -14.04 -3.20
C GLY A 186 6.25 -14.95 -3.88
N GLU A 187 6.17 -16.22 -3.48
CA GLU A 187 5.18 -17.17 -3.99
C GLU A 187 3.79 -16.85 -3.44
N GLU A 188 2.78 -17.04 -4.27
CA GLU A 188 1.39 -16.86 -3.89
C GLU A 188 0.94 -17.99 -2.94
N VAL A 189 0.46 -17.62 -1.76
CA VAL A 189 -0.09 -18.54 -0.77
C VAL A 189 -1.60 -18.67 -0.94
N TRP A 190 -2.28 -17.53 -1.08
CA TRP A 190 -3.70 -17.49 -1.42
C TRP A 190 -4.04 -16.18 -2.15
N ASN A 191 -5.16 -16.19 -2.86
CA ASN A 191 -5.79 -14.99 -3.38
C ASN A 191 -7.30 -15.00 -3.13
N GLN A 192 -7.89 -13.81 -3.04
CA GLN A 192 -9.33 -13.61 -2.84
C GLN A 192 -9.84 -12.52 -3.79
N PRO A 193 -10.60 -12.88 -4.83
CA PRO A 193 -11.28 -11.91 -5.66
C PRO A 193 -12.33 -11.11 -4.88
N LEU A 194 -12.47 -9.82 -5.20
CA LEU A 194 -13.44 -8.90 -4.63
C LEU A 194 -14.30 -8.29 -5.74
N ASP A 195 -15.57 -8.07 -5.46
CA ASP A 195 -16.50 -7.52 -6.44
C ASP A 195 -16.27 -6.03 -6.71
N VAL A 196 -15.57 -5.34 -5.82
CA VAL A 196 -15.37 -3.87 -5.86
C VAL A 196 -13.92 -3.53 -5.58
N ASP A 197 -13.40 -2.54 -6.30
CA ASP A 197 -12.06 -2.00 -6.07
C ASP A 197 -11.89 -1.41 -4.67
N SER A 198 -10.66 -1.41 -4.19
CA SER A 198 -10.30 -0.82 -2.91
C SER A 198 -9.04 0.03 -3.05
N LYS A 199 -9.08 1.22 -2.45
CA LYS A 199 -7.93 2.11 -2.24
C LYS A 199 -7.51 2.14 -0.77
N SER A 200 -8.30 1.49 0.08
CA SER A 200 -8.03 1.32 1.50
C SER A 200 -6.91 0.33 1.71
N SER A 201 -5.89 0.69 2.46
CA SER A 201 -4.86 -0.26 2.86
C SER A 201 -5.45 -1.31 3.79
N PRO A 202 -5.19 -2.59 3.57
CA PRO A 202 -5.54 -3.63 4.54
C PRO A 202 -4.76 -3.40 5.84
N ILE A 203 -5.40 -3.69 6.97
CA ILE A 203 -4.75 -3.70 8.28
C ILE A 203 -4.88 -5.07 8.92
N GLY A 204 -3.90 -5.44 9.73
CA GLY A 204 -3.93 -6.67 10.53
C GLY A 204 -4.63 -6.45 11.88
N LEU A 205 -5.39 -7.43 12.31
CA LEU A 205 -5.90 -7.58 13.67
C LEU A 205 -5.35 -8.86 14.27
N TYR A 206 -4.58 -8.73 15.32
CA TYR A 206 -3.88 -9.85 15.96
C TYR A 206 -4.48 -10.11 17.32
N GLN A 207 -5.11 -11.27 17.47
CA GLN A 207 -5.79 -11.66 18.69
C GLN A 207 -4.87 -12.39 19.67
N ARG A 208 -5.20 -12.34 20.94
CA ARG A 208 -4.41 -12.99 21.99
C ARG A 208 -4.41 -14.51 21.94
N ASP A 209 -5.39 -15.12 21.26
CA ASP A 209 -5.48 -16.56 21.00
C ASP A 209 -4.62 -17.01 19.81
N GLY A 210 -3.86 -16.08 19.22
CA GLY A 210 -2.95 -16.31 18.10
C GLY A 210 -3.58 -16.08 16.73
N LYS A 211 -4.91 -15.90 16.63
CA LYS A 211 -5.56 -15.67 15.33
C LYS A 211 -5.27 -14.31 14.77
N SER A 212 -5.11 -14.27 13.46
CA SER A 212 -4.87 -13.07 12.69
C SER A 212 -5.99 -12.82 11.70
N TYR A 213 -6.46 -11.58 11.63
CA TYR A 213 -7.50 -11.17 10.70
C TYR A 213 -7.02 -9.98 9.87
N ILE A 214 -7.62 -9.82 8.69
CA ILE A 214 -7.40 -8.67 7.82
C ILE A 214 -8.69 -7.85 7.77
N VAL A 215 -8.57 -6.55 7.96
CA VAL A 215 -9.68 -5.60 7.81
C VAL A 215 -9.35 -4.64 6.67
N MET A 216 -10.30 -4.44 5.77
CA MET A 216 -10.18 -3.48 4.68
C MET A 216 -11.54 -2.91 4.26
N GLY A 217 -11.51 -1.71 3.71
CA GLY A 217 -12.68 -1.09 3.10
C GLY A 217 -12.63 -1.17 1.58
N ASP A 218 -13.77 -0.93 0.91
CA ASP A 218 -13.85 -0.85 -0.55
C ASP A 218 -14.57 0.40 -1.05
N ASP A 219 -14.49 0.66 -2.35
CA ASP A 219 -15.14 1.80 -3.01
C ASP A 219 -16.69 1.67 -3.05
N GLY A 220 -17.24 0.50 -2.71
CA GLY A 220 -18.68 0.27 -2.50
C GLY A 220 -19.18 0.61 -1.10
N GLY A 221 -18.27 0.93 -0.18
CA GLY A 221 -18.61 1.24 1.21
C GLY A 221 -18.69 0.02 2.13
N THR A 222 -18.16 -1.11 1.70
CA THR A 222 -18.13 -2.33 2.52
C THR A 222 -16.83 -2.39 3.33
N LEU A 223 -16.97 -2.42 4.64
CA LEU A 223 -15.90 -2.83 5.56
C LEU A 223 -15.94 -4.35 5.65
N ARG A 224 -14.80 -4.99 5.40
CA ARG A 224 -14.66 -6.44 5.31
C ARG A 224 -13.69 -6.95 6.38
N LEU A 225 -14.09 -8.02 7.07
CA LEU A 225 -13.24 -8.82 7.94
C LEU A 225 -12.92 -10.14 7.24
N MET A 226 -11.65 -10.45 7.12
CA MET A 226 -11.16 -11.68 6.46
C MET A 226 -10.30 -12.48 7.44
N ASP A 227 -10.32 -13.79 7.30
CA ASP A 227 -9.36 -14.68 7.95
C ASP A 227 -7.96 -14.44 7.35
N GLY A 228 -6.98 -14.16 8.17
CA GLY A 228 -5.64 -13.79 7.69
C GLY A 228 -4.89 -14.95 7.04
N PHE A 229 -5.16 -16.18 7.52
CA PHE A 229 -4.45 -17.37 7.04
C PHE A 229 -4.98 -17.89 5.70
N SER A 230 -6.29 -17.77 5.47
CA SER A 230 -6.95 -18.32 4.27
C SER A 230 -7.47 -17.27 3.30
N GLY A 231 -7.51 -15.99 3.67
CA GLY A 231 -8.13 -14.93 2.88
C GLY A 231 -9.66 -14.97 2.83
N THR A 232 -10.30 -15.94 3.51
CA THR A 232 -11.75 -16.09 3.48
C THR A 232 -12.46 -14.92 4.14
N THR A 233 -13.44 -14.31 3.47
CA THR A 233 -14.30 -13.28 4.08
C THR A 233 -15.17 -13.89 5.16
N LEU A 234 -15.01 -13.42 6.40
CA LEU A 234 -15.76 -13.87 7.58
C LEU A 234 -17.00 -13.02 7.81
N SER A 235 -16.88 -11.70 7.61
CA SER A 235 -17.97 -10.76 7.85
C SER A 235 -17.84 -9.52 6.98
N THR A 236 -18.97 -8.89 6.69
CA THR A 236 -19.02 -7.61 5.96
C THR A 236 -20.00 -6.66 6.63
N LEU A 237 -19.67 -5.36 6.63
CA LEU A 237 -20.52 -4.30 7.12
C LEU A 237 -20.58 -3.18 6.08
N ASN A 238 -21.76 -2.89 5.54
CA ASN A 238 -21.94 -1.79 4.60
C ASN A 238 -22.12 -0.47 5.36
N LEU A 239 -21.26 0.51 5.09
CA LEU A 239 -21.26 1.85 5.70
C LEU A 239 -21.90 2.91 4.79
N GLY A 240 -22.43 2.51 3.64
CA GLY A 240 -23.25 3.34 2.76
C GLY A 240 -22.49 4.31 1.84
N SER A 241 -21.19 4.50 2.04
CA SER A 241 -20.35 5.37 1.20
C SER A 241 -18.93 4.80 1.12
N ALA A 242 -18.26 5.03 -0.01
CA ALA A 242 -16.93 4.49 -0.28
C ALA A 242 -15.95 4.67 0.89
N ILE A 243 -15.19 3.63 1.16
CA ILE A 243 -14.14 3.60 2.18
C ILE A 243 -12.80 3.67 1.45
N GLN A 244 -12.25 4.86 1.32
CA GLN A 244 -10.95 5.11 0.68
C GLN A 244 -9.83 5.37 1.70
N ALA A 245 -10.20 5.73 2.92
CA ALA A 245 -9.28 5.81 4.04
C ALA A 245 -8.96 4.41 4.56
N SER A 246 -7.71 4.21 4.95
CA SER A 246 -7.32 2.96 5.63
C SER A 246 -7.94 2.93 7.03
N PRO A 247 -8.50 1.79 7.47
CA PRO A 247 -8.96 1.62 8.84
C PRO A 247 -7.80 1.76 9.82
N ALA A 248 -8.12 2.07 11.07
CA ALA A 248 -7.22 1.93 12.21
C ALA A 248 -7.89 1.05 13.25
N ALA A 249 -7.12 0.24 13.95
CA ALA A 249 -7.65 -0.66 14.97
C ALA A 249 -6.87 -0.58 16.28
N TYR A 250 -7.60 -0.77 17.38
CA TYR A 250 -7.03 -0.94 18.70
C TYR A 250 -7.85 -1.98 19.48
N GLY A 251 -7.23 -3.10 19.81
CA GLY A 251 -7.94 -4.24 20.39
C GLY A 251 -9.03 -4.76 19.45
N ASN A 252 -10.28 -4.76 19.89
CA ASN A 252 -11.43 -5.17 19.09
C ASN A 252 -12.17 -3.98 18.42
N GLU A 253 -11.65 -2.76 18.55
CA GLU A 253 -12.27 -1.57 18.01
C GLU A 253 -11.61 -1.17 16.70
N ILE A 254 -12.41 -0.87 15.69
CA ILE A 254 -11.98 -0.38 14.38
C ILE A 254 -12.56 1.00 14.17
N VAL A 255 -11.73 1.93 13.73
CA VAL A 255 -12.17 3.27 13.32
C VAL A 255 -11.94 3.41 11.82
N VAL A 256 -12.96 3.86 11.10
CA VAL A 256 -12.88 4.02 9.64
C VAL A 256 -13.70 5.22 9.18
N GLY A 257 -13.10 6.00 8.26
CA GLY A 257 -13.74 7.12 7.61
C GLY A 257 -14.32 6.75 6.25
N THR A 258 -15.43 7.38 5.86
CA THR A 258 -16.04 7.21 4.54
C THR A 258 -16.08 8.53 3.77
N THR A 259 -16.18 8.44 2.44
CA THR A 259 -16.32 9.62 1.56
C THR A 259 -17.64 10.38 1.77
N GLY A 260 -18.59 9.77 2.48
CA GLY A 260 -19.84 10.44 2.94
C GLY A 260 -19.62 11.38 4.12
N GLY A 261 -18.37 11.60 4.57
CA GLY A 261 -18.06 12.51 5.68
C GLY A 261 -18.34 11.91 7.06
N MET A 262 -18.51 10.61 7.16
CA MET A 262 -18.77 9.90 8.43
C MET A 262 -17.51 9.20 8.93
N LEU A 263 -17.32 9.20 10.24
CA LEU A 263 -16.37 8.40 10.97
C LEU A 263 -17.13 7.34 11.76
N TYR A 264 -16.83 6.09 11.52
CA TYR A 264 -17.47 4.94 12.18
C TYR A 264 -16.52 4.31 13.19
N PHE A 265 -17.12 3.89 14.31
CA PHE A 265 -16.50 3.05 15.32
C PHE A 265 -17.19 1.69 15.26
N VAL A 266 -16.44 0.66 14.97
CA VAL A 266 -16.95 -0.71 14.81
C VAL A 266 -16.28 -1.60 15.84
N GLU A 267 -17.07 -2.30 16.66
CA GLU A 267 -16.59 -3.26 17.65
C GLU A 267 -16.76 -4.68 17.10
N LEU A 268 -15.70 -5.46 17.13
CA LEU A 268 -15.73 -6.89 16.84
C LEU A 268 -16.15 -7.67 18.10
N LYS A 269 -17.17 -8.51 17.96
CA LYS A 269 -17.72 -9.34 19.03
C LYS A 269 -17.48 -10.82 18.78
#